data_8335ea579ffda8bc8789710dc35c5106
#
_entry.id   8335ea579ffda8bc8789710dc35c5106
#
_cell.length_a   1.000
_cell.length_b   1.000
_cell.length_c   1.000
_cell.angle_alpha   90.00
_cell.angle_beta   90.00
_cell.angle_gamma   90.00
#
_symmetry.space_group_name_H-M   'P 1'
#
loop_
_entity.id
_entity.type
_entity.pdbx_description
1 polymer ?
#
loop_
_entity_poly.entity_id
_entity_poly.type
_entity_poly.pdbx_seq_one_letter_code
_entity_poly.pdbx_strand_id
1 'polypeptide(L)'
;GGPLVSDFLADNIAQSSDTAFIAGKTEDLMKVFEAISESVVSGITGENLTVTDGSAPFVTVSNLPTTIQQDENGFTWKLTNATTTTEGNQTYYTYQLKYTVKLDVDNAEFKEENWYPLNGKTEINMPSGEKVKFPIPAAQGTKTRYTVTYTDGVDNEEVFKDKVFENIVTGSKTPDFGEIPVRDGYTFKGWSPQIEDTVTKTVVYNATWDMNLIDLNIAPT
;
A
#
# COMPACT_ATOMS: atom_id res chain seq x y z
N GLY A 1 -3.82 -27.54 14.67
CA GLY A 1 -3.39 -26.46 13.83
C GLY A 1 -4.16 -26.54 12.52
N GLY A 2 -4.80 -25.44 12.12
CA GLY A 2 -5.39 -25.34 10.78
C GLY A 2 -4.27 -25.35 9.73
N PRO A 3 -4.59 -25.59 8.45
CA PRO A 3 -3.62 -25.52 7.38
C PRO A 3 -2.95 -24.14 7.41
N LEU A 4 -1.64 -24.12 7.20
CA LEU A 4 -0.89 -22.89 7.12
C LEU A 4 -1.50 -22.03 6.00
N VAL A 5 -1.54 -20.73 6.19
CA VAL A 5 -2.06 -19.77 5.19
C VAL A 5 -1.36 -19.96 3.84
N SER A 6 -0.06 -20.32 3.86
CA SER A 6 0.72 -20.70 2.68
C SER A 6 0.12 -21.86 1.89
N ASP A 7 -0.43 -22.88 2.55
CA ASP A 7 -0.99 -24.06 1.88
C ASP A 7 -2.32 -23.71 1.20
N PHE A 8 -3.16 -22.89 1.87
CA PHE A 8 -4.39 -22.40 1.27
C PHE A 8 -4.13 -21.56 0.01
N LEU A 9 -3.09 -20.74 0.01
CA LEU A 9 -2.71 -19.91 -1.13
C LEU A 9 -2.14 -20.74 -2.27
N ALA A 10 -1.30 -21.72 -1.96
CA ALA A 10 -0.75 -22.64 -2.97
C ALA A 10 -1.87 -23.39 -3.70
N ASP A 11 -2.91 -23.80 -2.99
CA ASP A 11 -4.00 -24.60 -3.53
C ASP A 11 -5.09 -23.78 -4.24
N ASN A 12 -5.28 -22.52 -3.88
CA ASN A 12 -6.44 -21.75 -4.32
C ASN A 12 -6.10 -20.51 -5.18
N ILE A 13 -4.90 -19.94 -5.04
CA ILE A 13 -4.54 -18.66 -5.68
C ILE A 13 -3.20 -18.76 -6.41
N ALA A 14 -2.17 -19.29 -5.77
CA ALA A 14 -0.86 -19.50 -6.34
C ALA A 14 -0.71 -20.94 -6.84
N GLN A 15 0.14 -21.18 -7.83
CA GLN A 15 0.39 -22.54 -8.35
C GLN A 15 1.32 -23.36 -7.44
N SER A 16 1.97 -22.72 -6.46
CA SER A 16 2.81 -23.37 -5.46
C SER A 16 2.96 -22.49 -4.22
N SER A 17 3.38 -23.10 -3.09
CA SER A 17 3.70 -22.37 -1.86
C SER A 17 4.80 -21.32 -2.03
N ASP A 18 5.70 -21.52 -2.99
CA ASP A 18 6.83 -20.62 -3.26
C ASP A 18 6.41 -19.31 -3.96
N THR A 19 5.18 -19.26 -4.46
CA THR A 19 4.61 -18.06 -5.10
C THR A 19 3.57 -17.33 -4.25
N ALA A 20 3.38 -17.76 -3.00
CA ALA A 20 2.47 -17.13 -2.04
C ALA A 20 3.25 -16.35 -0.98
N PHE A 21 3.00 -15.06 -0.85
CA PHE A 21 3.75 -14.17 0.03
C PHE A 21 2.83 -13.35 0.95
N ILE A 22 3.28 -13.16 2.19
CA ILE A 22 2.61 -12.32 3.18
C ILE A 22 3.49 -11.10 3.44
N ALA A 23 3.00 -9.92 3.05
CA ALA A 23 3.68 -8.68 3.32
C ALA A 23 3.00 -7.92 4.47
N GLY A 24 3.67 -7.80 5.60
CA GLY A 24 3.21 -7.05 6.76
C GLY A 24 3.43 -5.53 6.65
N LYS A 25 4.31 -5.10 5.71
CA LYS A 25 4.63 -3.69 5.44
C LYS A 25 5.01 -3.51 3.97
N THR A 26 4.82 -2.30 3.45
CA THR A 26 5.12 -1.94 2.05
C THR A 26 6.57 -2.25 1.64
N GLU A 27 7.51 -2.18 2.59
CA GLU A 27 8.93 -2.47 2.37
C GLU A 27 9.22 -3.97 2.16
N ASP A 28 8.37 -4.85 2.66
CA ASP A 28 8.52 -6.30 2.52
C ASP A 28 8.09 -6.78 1.13
N LEU A 29 7.22 -6.04 0.44
CA LEU A 29 6.79 -6.32 -0.94
C LEU A 29 7.93 -6.22 -1.96
N MET A 30 8.93 -5.37 -1.72
CA MET A 30 10.07 -5.22 -2.63
C MET A 30 10.98 -6.44 -2.70
N LYS A 31 11.05 -7.25 -1.63
CA LYS A 31 11.89 -8.46 -1.57
C LYS A 31 11.26 -9.66 -2.28
N VAL A 32 9.96 -9.66 -2.42
CA VAL A 32 9.17 -10.78 -2.95
C VAL A 32 9.33 -10.94 -4.46
N PHE A 33 9.53 -9.85 -5.20
CA PHE A 33 9.60 -9.86 -6.66
C PHE A 33 10.94 -10.28 -7.27
N GLU A 34 12.02 -10.33 -6.51
CA GLU A 34 13.30 -10.84 -7.02
C GLU A 34 13.24 -12.34 -7.34
N ALA A 35 12.30 -13.09 -6.75
CA ALA A 35 12.21 -14.54 -6.90
C ALA A 35 11.37 -15.00 -8.12
N ILE A 36 10.54 -14.15 -8.70
CA ILE A 36 9.50 -14.58 -9.68
C ILE A 36 9.94 -14.45 -11.15
N SER A 37 11.01 -13.74 -11.42
CA SER A 37 11.39 -13.40 -12.81
C SER A 37 12.34 -14.39 -13.50
N GLU A 38 12.67 -15.52 -12.90
CA GLU A 38 13.50 -16.55 -13.54
C GLU A 38 12.62 -17.58 -14.24
N SER A 39 12.50 -17.44 -15.55
CA SER A 39 11.93 -18.50 -16.40
C SER A 39 13.02 -19.08 -17.27
N VAL A 40 13.23 -20.39 -17.20
CA VAL A 40 14.18 -21.13 -18.04
C VAL A 40 13.43 -21.75 -19.22
N VAL A 41 13.72 -21.31 -20.42
CA VAL A 41 13.21 -21.92 -21.65
C VAL A 41 14.36 -22.65 -22.33
N SER A 42 14.34 -23.99 -22.29
CA SER A 42 15.39 -24.80 -22.91
C SER A 42 15.11 -24.98 -24.41
N GLY A 43 16.13 -24.74 -25.25
CA GLY A 43 16.12 -25.13 -26.67
C GLY A 43 15.48 -24.13 -27.66
N ILE A 44 15.01 -22.97 -27.22
CA ILE A 44 14.48 -21.91 -28.08
C ILE A 44 15.29 -20.63 -27.83
N THR A 45 15.92 -20.08 -28.89
CA THR A 45 16.49 -18.73 -28.79
C THR A 45 15.33 -17.75 -28.69
N GLY A 46 15.21 -17.06 -27.55
CA GLY A 46 14.05 -16.21 -27.21
C GLY A 46 13.93 -14.90 -27.99
N GLU A 47 14.73 -14.67 -29.03
CA GLU A 47 14.81 -13.37 -29.74
C GLU A 47 13.48 -12.89 -30.35
N ASN A 48 12.48 -13.76 -30.43
CA ASN A 48 11.15 -13.41 -30.95
C ASN A 48 10.02 -13.70 -29.98
N LEU A 49 10.35 -14.05 -28.74
CA LEU A 49 9.34 -14.30 -27.72
C LEU A 49 8.95 -13.00 -27.01
N THR A 50 7.69 -12.92 -26.65
CA THR A 50 7.16 -11.83 -25.84
C THR A 50 6.45 -12.39 -24.62
N VAL A 51 6.64 -11.72 -23.49
CA VAL A 51 5.86 -11.92 -22.27
C VAL A 51 4.83 -10.80 -22.20
N THR A 52 3.58 -11.15 -22.07
CA THR A 52 2.52 -10.21 -21.69
C THR A 52 2.26 -10.34 -20.21
N ASP A 53 2.26 -9.22 -19.50
CA ASP A 53 1.97 -9.14 -18.06
C ASP A 53 0.78 -8.22 -17.84
N GLY A 54 -0.32 -8.79 -17.37
CA GLY A 54 -1.57 -8.05 -17.17
C GLY A 54 -1.52 -7.20 -15.90
N SER A 55 -2.31 -6.12 -15.86
CA SER A 55 -2.52 -5.33 -14.66
C SER A 55 -3.38 -6.08 -13.64
N ALA A 56 -3.25 -5.72 -12.37
CA ALA A 56 -4.04 -6.24 -11.26
C ALA A 56 -4.73 -5.10 -10.50
N PRO A 57 -5.88 -5.36 -9.85
CA PRO A 57 -6.57 -4.36 -9.03
C PRO A 57 -5.69 -3.88 -7.87
N PHE A 58 -5.76 -2.59 -7.56
CA PHE A 58 -5.02 -1.95 -6.47
C PHE A 58 -3.49 -2.02 -6.61
N VAL A 59 -2.97 -2.36 -7.79
CA VAL A 59 -1.53 -2.51 -8.01
C VAL A 59 -1.01 -1.42 -8.93
N THR A 60 0.08 -0.78 -8.51
CA THR A 60 0.87 0.13 -9.33
C THR A 60 2.22 -0.50 -9.64
N VAL A 61 2.59 -0.51 -10.91
CA VAL A 61 3.89 -0.97 -11.40
C VAL A 61 4.81 0.23 -11.62
N SER A 62 6.08 0.10 -11.22
CA SER A 62 7.11 1.11 -11.41
C SER A 62 8.47 0.47 -11.67
N ASN A 63 9.46 1.31 -12.01
CA ASN A 63 10.82 0.87 -12.32
C ASN A 63 10.91 -0.13 -13.48
N LEU A 64 9.94 -0.11 -14.40
CA LEU A 64 10.07 -0.79 -15.67
C LEU A 64 11.18 -0.15 -16.50
N PRO A 65 11.98 -0.93 -17.26
CA PRO A 65 12.88 -0.37 -18.26
C PRO A 65 12.13 0.56 -19.24
N THR A 66 12.75 1.67 -19.62
CA THR A 66 12.14 2.69 -20.50
C THR A 66 11.77 2.17 -21.90
N THR A 67 12.29 1.00 -22.26
CA THR A 67 11.96 0.30 -23.52
C THR A 67 10.62 -0.43 -23.48
N ILE A 68 10.04 -0.59 -22.27
CA ILE A 68 8.76 -1.26 -22.06
C ILE A 68 7.69 -0.20 -21.85
N GLN A 69 6.65 -0.23 -22.67
CA GLN A 69 5.48 0.63 -22.52
C GLN A 69 4.42 -0.10 -21.71
N GLN A 70 3.91 0.58 -20.68
CA GLN A 70 2.80 0.12 -19.85
C GLN A 70 1.55 0.92 -20.18
N ASP A 71 0.41 0.25 -20.21
CA ASP A 71 -0.92 0.84 -20.30
C ASP A 71 -1.84 0.33 -19.16
N GLU A 72 -3.12 0.63 -19.24
CA GLU A 72 -4.13 0.19 -18.26
C GLU A 72 -4.30 -1.34 -18.17
N ASN A 73 -3.93 -2.07 -19.23
CA ASN A 73 -4.04 -3.53 -19.31
C ASN A 73 -2.78 -4.27 -18.86
N GLY A 74 -1.69 -3.54 -18.63
CA GLY A 74 -0.40 -4.08 -18.22
C GLY A 74 0.72 -3.68 -19.17
N PHE A 75 1.66 -4.60 -19.45
CA PHE A 75 2.76 -4.34 -20.37
C PHE A 75 3.14 -5.59 -21.16
N THR A 76 3.90 -5.36 -22.25
CA THR A 76 4.51 -6.43 -23.06
C THR A 76 6.02 -6.27 -23.04
N TRP A 77 6.72 -7.33 -22.69
CA TRP A 77 8.17 -7.40 -22.67
C TRP A 77 8.67 -8.34 -23.80
N LYS A 78 9.44 -7.80 -24.72
CA LYS A 78 10.17 -8.60 -25.71
C LYS A 78 11.43 -9.15 -25.05
N LEU A 79 11.64 -10.48 -25.12
CA LEU A 79 12.80 -11.13 -24.53
C LEU A 79 14.05 -10.74 -25.31
N THR A 80 14.99 -10.10 -24.59
CA THR A 80 16.27 -9.64 -25.13
C THR A 80 17.36 -9.87 -24.08
N ASN A 81 18.62 -9.97 -24.52
CA ASN A 81 19.79 -10.06 -23.63
C ASN A 81 19.77 -11.29 -22.71
N ALA A 82 19.62 -12.49 -23.28
CA ALA A 82 19.71 -13.73 -22.54
C ALA A 82 21.08 -13.89 -21.87
N THR A 83 21.08 -14.40 -20.65
CA THR A 83 22.26 -15.01 -20.03
C THR A 83 22.28 -16.49 -20.41
N THR A 84 23.42 -16.99 -20.84
CA THR A 84 23.54 -18.38 -21.31
C THR A 84 24.34 -19.21 -20.32
N THR A 85 23.80 -20.37 -19.93
CA THR A 85 24.49 -21.38 -19.12
C THR A 85 24.45 -22.72 -19.83
N THR A 86 25.51 -23.53 -19.72
CA THR A 86 25.57 -24.86 -20.34
C THR A 86 25.81 -25.89 -19.23
N GLU A 87 24.90 -26.88 -19.16
CA GLU A 87 24.99 -28.02 -18.25
C GLU A 87 24.95 -29.31 -19.07
N GLY A 88 26.07 -30.04 -19.06
CA GLY A 88 26.24 -31.20 -19.93
C GLY A 88 26.15 -30.82 -21.41
N ASN A 89 25.22 -31.42 -22.13
CA ASN A 89 24.97 -31.14 -23.56
C ASN A 89 23.80 -30.18 -23.79
N GLN A 90 23.27 -29.55 -22.74
CA GLN A 90 22.13 -28.62 -22.82
C GLN A 90 22.59 -27.19 -22.59
N THR A 91 22.06 -26.27 -23.39
CA THR A 91 22.26 -24.83 -23.23
C THR A 91 20.95 -24.20 -22.81
N TYR A 92 21.01 -23.41 -21.73
CA TYR A 92 19.90 -22.69 -21.15
C TYR A 92 20.03 -21.20 -21.43
N TYR A 93 18.93 -20.57 -21.82
CA TYR A 93 18.82 -19.14 -22.03
C TYR A 93 17.93 -18.54 -20.95
N THR A 94 18.52 -17.70 -20.09
CA THR A 94 17.79 -17.03 -19.00
C THR A 94 17.53 -15.60 -19.37
N TYR A 95 16.27 -15.19 -19.28
CA TYR A 95 15.82 -13.81 -19.47
C TYR A 95 15.26 -13.30 -18.16
N GLN A 96 15.69 -12.10 -17.72
CA GLN A 96 15.25 -11.53 -16.47
C GLN A 96 14.71 -10.12 -16.68
N LEU A 97 13.52 -9.85 -16.14
CA LEU A 97 12.94 -8.51 -16.01
C LEU A 97 12.69 -8.21 -14.53
N LYS A 98 13.22 -7.09 -14.07
CA LYS A 98 12.98 -6.59 -12.70
C LYS A 98 12.15 -5.32 -12.76
N TYR A 99 11.11 -5.24 -11.93
CA TYR A 99 10.26 -4.07 -11.76
C TYR A 99 9.70 -4.05 -10.34
N THR A 100 9.10 -2.94 -9.94
CA THR A 100 8.53 -2.77 -8.61
C THR A 100 7.01 -2.76 -8.69
N VAL A 101 6.36 -3.43 -7.76
CA VAL A 101 4.91 -3.42 -7.58
C VAL A 101 4.58 -2.83 -6.23
N LYS A 102 3.58 -1.97 -6.19
CA LYS A 102 3.03 -1.41 -4.96
C LYS A 102 1.54 -1.70 -4.90
N LEU A 103 1.10 -2.34 -3.80
CA LEU A 103 -0.30 -2.55 -3.50
C LEU A 103 -0.87 -1.28 -2.84
N ASP A 104 -1.95 -0.71 -3.39
CA ASP A 104 -2.65 0.45 -2.84
C ASP A 104 -3.58 0.01 -1.70
N VAL A 105 -2.99 -0.17 -0.52
CA VAL A 105 -3.70 -0.61 0.68
C VAL A 105 -4.64 0.46 1.24
N ASP A 106 -4.46 1.72 0.85
CA ASP A 106 -5.26 2.85 1.34
C ASP A 106 -6.48 3.14 0.46
N ASN A 107 -6.64 2.42 -0.66
CA ASN A 107 -7.83 2.50 -1.49
C ASN A 107 -9.10 2.21 -0.68
N ALA A 108 -10.17 2.95 -0.94
CA ALA A 108 -11.44 2.82 -0.20
C ALA A 108 -12.04 1.41 -0.28
N GLU A 109 -11.89 0.75 -1.42
CA GLU A 109 -12.43 -0.60 -1.67
C GLU A 109 -11.49 -1.72 -1.20
N PHE A 110 -10.26 -1.41 -0.80
CA PHE A 110 -9.29 -2.39 -0.31
C PHE A 110 -9.73 -2.96 1.04
N LYS A 111 -9.65 -4.28 1.20
CA LYS A 111 -9.99 -5.02 2.42
C LYS A 111 -8.79 -5.80 2.92
N GLU A 112 -8.39 -5.55 4.16
CA GLU A 112 -7.18 -6.12 4.77
C GLU A 112 -7.19 -7.65 4.87
N GLU A 113 -8.37 -8.24 4.98
CA GLU A 113 -8.56 -9.69 5.07
C GLU A 113 -8.44 -10.42 3.72
N ASN A 114 -8.43 -9.67 2.61
CA ASN A 114 -8.38 -10.26 1.28
C ASN A 114 -6.95 -10.41 0.76
N TRP A 115 -6.77 -11.44 -0.06
CA TRP A 115 -5.59 -11.61 -0.87
C TRP A 115 -5.80 -10.96 -2.24
N TYR A 116 -4.79 -10.22 -2.68
CA TYR A 116 -4.82 -9.50 -3.95
C TYR A 116 -3.71 -10.00 -4.87
N PRO A 117 -4.02 -10.32 -6.14
CA PRO A 117 -2.98 -10.62 -7.12
C PRO A 117 -2.09 -9.40 -7.32
N LEU A 118 -0.78 -9.62 -7.46
CA LEU A 118 0.20 -8.53 -7.63
C LEU A 118 0.46 -8.22 -9.11
N ASN A 119 0.07 -9.11 -9.99
CA ASN A 119 -0.04 -8.88 -11.43
C ASN A 119 -1.29 -9.57 -11.97
N GLY A 120 -1.65 -9.28 -13.20
CA GLY A 120 -2.69 -10.01 -13.91
C GLY A 120 -2.15 -11.29 -14.53
N LYS A 121 -2.80 -11.73 -15.58
CA LYS A 121 -2.39 -12.90 -16.34
C LYS A 121 -1.06 -12.64 -17.04
N THR A 122 -0.04 -13.41 -16.66
CA THR A 122 1.28 -13.33 -17.29
C THR A 122 1.52 -14.56 -18.16
N GLU A 123 1.86 -14.34 -19.42
CA GLU A 123 2.03 -15.41 -20.40
C GLU A 123 3.20 -15.14 -21.34
N ILE A 124 3.95 -16.22 -21.70
CA ILE A 124 4.82 -16.22 -22.87
C ILE A 124 4.00 -16.65 -24.09
N ASN A 125 4.06 -15.86 -25.14
CA ASN A 125 3.50 -16.21 -26.44
C ASN A 125 4.57 -16.92 -27.28
N MET A 126 4.36 -18.21 -27.51
CA MET A 126 5.26 -19.03 -28.31
C MET A 126 4.99 -18.85 -29.82
N PRO A 127 5.99 -19.01 -30.70
CA PRO A 127 5.78 -18.92 -32.15
C PRO A 127 4.80 -19.97 -32.68
N SER A 128 4.63 -21.09 -31.97
CA SER A 128 3.63 -22.13 -32.25
C SER A 128 2.18 -21.67 -32.05
N GLY A 129 1.98 -20.51 -31.39
CA GLY A 129 0.68 -20.06 -30.90
C GLY A 129 0.31 -20.61 -29.50
N GLU A 130 1.11 -21.50 -28.96
CA GLU A 130 0.97 -21.94 -27.58
C GLU A 130 1.32 -20.82 -26.60
N LYS A 131 0.66 -20.82 -25.43
CA LYS A 131 0.92 -19.86 -24.36
C LYS A 131 1.37 -20.60 -23.11
N VAL A 132 2.53 -20.21 -22.61
CA VAL A 132 3.04 -20.69 -21.31
C VAL A 132 2.66 -19.65 -20.25
N LYS A 133 1.94 -20.08 -19.21
CA LYS A 133 1.47 -19.20 -18.12
C LYS A 133 2.48 -19.19 -17.00
N PHE A 134 2.65 -18.02 -16.42
CA PHE A 134 3.36 -17.84 -15.16
C PHE A 134 2.41 -17.89 -13.95
N PRO A 135 2.90 -18.33 -12.79
CA PRO A 135 2.18 -18.16 -11.54
C PRO A 135 1.88 -16.68 -11.27
N ILE A 136 0.71 -16.41 -10.71
CA ILE A 136 0.32 -15.06 -10.29
C ILE A 136 0.60 -14.96 -8.78
N PRO A 137 1.56 -14.12 -8.35
CA PRO A 137 1.81 -13.91 -6.94
C PRO A 137 0.67 -13.11 -6.32
N ALA A 138 0.41 -13.33 -5.04
CA ALA A 138 -0.61 -12.61 -4.30
C ALA A 138 -0.04 -12.10 -2.98
N ALA A 139 -0.57 -10.99 -2.51
CA ALA A 139 -0.24 -10.39 -1.22
C ALA A 139 -1.49 -9.97 -0.46
N GLN A 140 -1.34 -9.89 0.86
CA GLN A 140 -2.27 -9.25 1.77
C GLN A 140 -1.57 -8.03 2.37
N GLY A 141 -2.30 -6.97 2.66
CA GLY A 141 -1.74 -5.75 3.22
C GLY A 141 -2.62 -5.20 4.34
N THR A 142 -2.09 -4.23 5.06
CA THR A 142 -2.80 -3.49 6.10
C THR A 142 -2.93 -2.03 5.73
N LYS A 143 -4.10 -1.44 5.97
CA LYS A 143 -4.33 -0.01 5.75
C LYS A 143 -3.48 0.83 6.69
N THR A 144 -3.07 1.99 6.23
CA THR A 144 -2.37 2.97 7.07
C THR A 144 -3.27 3.44 8.21
N ARG A 145 -2.69 3.60 9.40
CA ARG A 145 -3.39 4.05 10.60
C ARG A 145 -2.69 5.25 11.20
N TYR A 146 -3.51 6.11 11.79
CA TYR A 146 -3.08 7.38 12.36
C TYR A 146 -3.59 7.56 13.77
N THR A 147 -3.05 8.56 14.46
CA THR A 147 -3.49 9.01 15.78
C THR A 147 -4.04 10.42 15.68
N VAL A 148 -5.20 10.66 16.30
CA VAL A 148 -5.80 11.97 16.47
C VAL A 148 -5.76 12.31 17.94
N THR A 149 -5.19 13.46 18.30
CA THR A 149 -5.12 13.96 19.66
C THR A 149 -5.80 15.32 19.74
N TYR A 150 -6.59 15.51 20.78
CA TYR A 150 -7.13 16.81 21.18
C TYR A 150 -6.45 17.24 22.46
N THR A 151 -5.90 18.45 22.48
CA THR A 151 -5.23 19.04 23.64
C THR A 151 -5.80 20.44 23.92
N ASP A 152 -5.69 20.90 25.15
CA ASP A 152 -6.26 22.18 25.58
C ASP A 152 -5.54 23.41 24.98
N GLY A 153 -4.35 23.23 24.40
CA GLY A 153 -3.58 24.30 23.75
C GLY A 153 -3.09 25.37 24.72
N VAL A 154 -2.97 25.05 26.02
CA VAL A 154 -2.57 25.99 27.05
C VAL A 154 -1.28 25.53 27.72
N ASP A 155 -0.31 26.45 27.84
CA ASP A 155 0.91 26.21 28.59
C ASP A 155 0.68 26.47 30.08
N ASN A 156 1.24 25.63 30.94
CA ASN A 156 1.25 25.78 32.42
C ASN A 156 -0.12 25.66 33.14
N GLU A 157 -1.16 25.25 32.43
CA GLU A 157 -2.47 24.96 33.00
C GLU A 157 -3.04 23.71 32.29
N GLU A 158 -3.62 22.76 33.02
CA GLU A 158 -4.38 21.67 32.46
C GLU A 158 -5.86 22.02 32.54
N VAL A 159 -6.43 22.46 31.36
CA VAL A 159 -7.86 22.77 31.27
C VAL A 159 -8.66 21.46 31.10
N PHE A 160 -8.15 20.53 30.34
CA PHE A 160 -8.65 19.17 30.25
C PHE A 160 -7.51 18.23 29.82
N LYS A 161 -7.65 16.95 30.11
CA LYS A 161 -6.68 15.93 29.68
C LYS A 161 -6.73 15.67 28.20
N ASP A 162 -5.59 15.43 27.60
CA ASP A 162 -5.49 15.04 26.20
C ASP A 162 -6.39 13.84 25.90
N LYS A 163 -7.19 13.98 24.85
CA LYS A 163 -8.03 12.91 24.34
C LYS A 163 -7.39 12.31 23.09
N VAL A 164 -6.88 11.09 23.23
CA VAL A 164 -6.11 10.40 22.21
C VAL A 164 -6.95 9.29 21.57
N PHE A 165 -7.06 9.31 20.26
CA PHE A 165 -7.68 8.27 19.44
C PHE A 165 -6.60 7.62 18.59
N GLU A 166 -6.26 6.39 18.90
CA GLU A 166 -5.24 5.62 18.20
C GLU A 166 -5.81 4.67 17.17
N ASN A 167 -4.96 4.18 16.26
CA ASN A 167 -5.29 3.16 15.28
C ASN A 167 -6.45 3.52 14.33
N ILE A 168 -6.64 4.81 14.04
CA ILE A 168 -7.66 5.28 13.10
C ILE A 168 -7.22 4.93 11.68
N VAL A 169 -8.03 4.15 10.98
CA VAL A 169 -7.77 3.78 9.59
C VAL A 169 -7.85 5.02 8.69
N THR A 170 -6.91 5.16 7.76
CA THR A 170 -6.91 6.24 6.77
C THR A 170 -8.27 6.37 6.07
N GLY A 171 -8.72 7.60 5.85
CA GLY A 171 -10.03 7.90 5.23
C GLY A 171 -11.24 7.71 6.14
N SER A 172 -11.06 7.21 7.39
CA SER A 172 -12.15 7.17 8.36
C SER A 172 -12.55 8.57 8.81
N LYS A 173 -13.81 8.72 9.23
CA LYS A 173 -14.28 9.98 9.82
C LYS A 173 -13.42 10.36 11.01
N THR A 174 -13.05 11.64 11.11
CA THR A 174 -12.31 12.16 12.27
C THR A 174 -13.14 11.98 13.53
N PRO A 175 -12.59 11.33 14.58
CA PRO A 175 -13.27 11.19 15.88
C PRO A 175 -13.62 12.55 16.47
N ASP A 176 -14.81 12.68 17.00
CA ASP A 176 -15.27 13.90 17.65
C ASP A 176 -14.69 14.00 19.08
N PHE A 177 -14.36 15.21 19.51
CA PHE A 177 -14.02 15.45 20.92
C PHE A 177 -15.18 15.12 21.86
N GLY A 178 -16.42 15.31 21.41
CA GLY A 178 -17.66 14.87 22.07
C GLY A 178 -18.34 15.94 22.90
N GLU A 179 -17.66 17.03 23.24
CA GLU A 179 -18.20 18.14 24.04
C GLU A 179 -17.53 19.47 23.64
N ILE A 180 -18.11 20.57 24.07
CA ILE A 180 -17.48 21.89 23.92
C ILE A 180 -16.59 22.12 25.14
N PRO A 181 -15.26 22.29 24.96
CA PRO A 181 -14.37 22.55 26.07
C PRO A 181 -14.73 23.83 26.80
N VAL A 182 -14.55 23.83 28.15
CA VAL A 182 -14.82 24.96 29.01
C VAL A 182 -13.56 25.36 29.75
N ARG A 183 -13.25 26.68 29.77
CA ARG A 183 -12.16 27.29 30.51
C ARG A 183 -12.65 28.57 31.18
N ASP A 184 -12.43 28.67 32.48
CA ASP A 184 -12.88 29.83 33.27
C ASP A 184 -12.27 31.14 32.73
N GLY A 185 -13.12 32.14 32.48
CA GLY A 185 -12.69 33.44 31.95
C GLY A 185 -12.38 33.46 30.45
N TYR A 186 -12.62 32.38 29.74
CA TYR A 186 -12.36 32.28 28.31
C TYR A 186 -13.56 31.71 27.53
N THR A 187 -13.61 32.02 26.24
CA THR A 187 -14.56 31.46 25.32
C THR A 187 -13.82 30.56 24.33
N PHE A 188 -14.27 29.31 24.17
CA PHE A 188 -13.74 28.38 23.17
C PHE A 188 -14.05 28.88 21.75
N LYS A 189 -13.04 28.92 20.88
CA LYS A 189 -13.12 29.42 19.50
C LYS A 189 -13.06 28.32 18.45
N GLY A 190 -12.70 27.13 18.84
CA GLY A 190 -12.52 26.01 17.94
C GLY A 190 -11.15 25.36 18.08
N TRP A 191 -10.86 24.52 17.14
CA TRP A 191 -9.63 23.73 17.11
C TRP A 191 -8.63 24.27 16.07
N SER A 192 -7.34 24.17 16.38
CA SER A 192 -6.25 24.51 15.48
C SER A 192 -5.28 23.31 15.38
N PRO A 193 -4.99 22.83 14.15
CA PRO A 193 -5.60 23.24 12.88
C PRO A 193 -7.10 22.96 12.83
N GLN A 194 -7.80 23.48 11.82
CA GLN A 194 -9.22 23.16 11.61
C GLN A 194 -9.40 21.65 11.45
N ILE A 195 -10.45 21.09 12.05
CA ILE A 195 -10.74 19.66 11.95
C ILE A 195 -11.09 19.31 10.51
N GLU A 196 -10.40 18.33 9.97
CA GLU A 196 -10.70 17.72 8.68
C GLU A 196 -11.77 16.63 8.87
N ASP A 197 -12.65 16.44 7.88
CA ASP A 197 -13.74 15.46 7.95
C ASP A 197 -13.23 14.02 8.09
N THR A 198 -12.08 13.73 7.47
CA THR A 198 -11.47 12.39 7.46
C THR A 198 -10.01 12.43 7.88
N VAL A 199 -9.56 11.35 8.49
CA VAL A 199 -8.17 11.20 8.97
C VAL A 199 -7.29 10.72 7.82
N THR A 200 -6.31 11.56 7.44
CA THR A 200 -5.31 11.26 6.38
C THR A 200 -3.87 11.30 6.90
N LYS A 201 -3.69 11.70 8.16
CA LYS A 201 -2.38 11.82 8.84
C LYS A 201 -2.57 11.82 10.36
N THR A 202 -1.52 11.56 11.10
CA THR A 202 -1.48 11.83 12.55
C THR A 202 -1.56 13.34 12.77
N VAL A 203 -2.45 13.77 13.65
CA VAL A 203 -2.73 15.19 13.90
C VAL A 203 -3.02 15.46 15.37
N VAL A 204 -2.60 16.64 15.83
CA VAL A 204 -2.94 17.20 17.13
C VAL A 204 -3.79 18.44 16.90
N TYR A 205 -5.00 18.45 17.45
CA TYR A 205 -5.91 19.59 17.45
C TYR A 205 -5.81 20.30 18.79
N ASN A 206 -5.30 21.53 18.77
CA ASN A 206 -5.21 22.38 19.94
C ASN A 206 -6.48 23.21 20.08
N ALA A 207 -7.08 23.23 21.26
CA ALA A 207 -8.16 24.17 21.56
C ALA A 207 -7.67 25.62 21.47
N THR A 208 -8.49 26.49 20.94
CA THR A 208 -8.20 27.93 20.87
C THR A 208 -9.18 28.72 21.72
N TRP A 209 -8.69 29.77 22.39
CA TRP A 209 -9.41 30.48 23.43
C TRP A 209 -9.33 32.00 23.24
N ASP A 210 -10.48 32.68 23.38
CA ASP A 210 -10.54 34.12 23.54
C ASP A 210 -10.80 34.47 25.01
N MET A 211 -10.02 35.40 25.58
CA MET A 211 -10.23 35.90 26.90
C MET A 211 -11.53 36.71 26.97
N ASN A 212 -12.38 36.42 27.96
CA ASN A 212 -13.58 37.19 28.19
C ASN A 212 -13.20 38.53 28.89
N LEU A 213 -13.37 39.64 28.20
CA LEU A 213 -13.13 40.95 28.78
C LEU A 213 -14.26 41.31 29.75
N ILE A 214 -13.91 41.65 30.98
CA ILE A 214 -14.84 42.25 31.94
C ILE A 214 -14.76 43.77 31.78
N ASP A 215 -15.86 44.39 31.35
CA ASP A 215 -15.96 45.83 31.28
C ASP A 215 -16.21 46.39 32.69
N LEU A 216 -15.14 46.84 33.34
CA LEU A 216 -15.23 47.51 34.62
C LEU A 216 -15.68 48.94 34.40
N ASN A 217 -17.00 49.19 34.37
CA ASN A 217 -17.57 50.52 34.47
C ASN A 217 -17.29 51.11 35.86
N ILE A 218 -16.10 51.71 36.06
CA ILE A 218 -15.78 52.48 37.26
C ILE A 218 -16.40 53.88 37.03
N ALA A 219 -17.55 54.11 37.67
CA ALA A 219 -18.13 55.46 37.71
C ALA A 219 -17.13 56.39 38.44
N PRO A 220 -16.78 57.56 37.88
CA PRO A 220 -15.96 58.54 38.56
C PRO A 220 -16.71 59.05 39.83
N THR A 221 -16.05 58.99 40.96
CA THR A 221 -16.49 59.58 42.24
C THR A 221 -16.36 61.08 42.21
#